data_ed61ba595acc5adee66b15a34172c177
#
_entry.id   ed61ba595acc5adee66b15a34172c177
#
_cell.length_a   1.000
_cell.length_b   1.000
_cell.length_c   1.000
_cell.angle_alpha   90.00
_cell.angle_beta   90.00
_cell.angle_gamma   90.00
#
_symmetry.space_group_name_H-M   'P 1'
#
loop_
_entity.id
_entity.type
_entity.pdbx_description
1 polymer ?
#
loop_
_entity_poly.entity_id
_entity_poly.type
_entity_poly.pdbx_seq_one_letter_code
_entity_poly.pdbx_strand_id
1 'polypeptide(L)'
;MATAELAPASGTHSTRRAWVAVALLALVGTLNYADRFLPAVLAEPIRAELDLSDTALGVINGFGFLAVYAVLGLLIARIADRGAFGLVVSTCLTLWGAMTMLGGAVQSGFQLALTRVGVAIGEAGSTPAAHAYVARNFAPQRRAAPLAVITLAIPLASAASLIGGGLLAQTLGWRMAFVVMGAISVAVAPLVLIALGRRQSMPATTGVDDIDVPAKAGDLLRKRSFVGVVVGASCISVAGYSLTAFAPAYLVRTRGMELGEVGVHYGIASGLTGILGLLVVGRVADRLSASDPRWLLWLVAAMTAAMLPFSALAFTVGDRTLCIWFISLSYVVGTPSIAAIQRLARADQRATASAIFLFFGAIVGSAGPFLTGVISDALKDDLGAMSLGRALLIVPAFQVAAIVCYLLASRRFVREIVESTHAQRGARIG
;
A
#
# COMPACT_ATOMS: atom_id res chain seq x y z
N MET A 1 -41.14 26.66 -25.36
CA MET A 1 -40.24 26.28 -24.24
C MET A 1 -40.45 24.80 -24.01
N ALA A 2 -39.58 23.97 -24.59
CA ALA A 2 -39.60 22.51 -24.44
C ALA A 2 -38.53 22.16 -23.42
N THR A 3 -38.94 21.66 -22.26
CA THR A 3 -38.04 21.05 -21.28
C THR A 3 -37.52 19.76 -21.85
N ALA A 4 -36.23 19.75 -22.26
CA ALA A 4 -35.53 18.54 -22.62
C ALA A 4 -35.38 17.69 -21.34
N GLU A 5 -36.24 16.70 -21.17
CA GLU A 5 -36.09 15.62 -20.23
C GLU A 5 -34.81 14.84 -20.56
N LEU A 6 -33.77 15.01 -19.75
CA LEU A 6 -32.57 14.20 -19.80
C LEU A 6 -33.00 12.76 -19.48
N ALA A 7 -33.13 11.95 -20.52
CA ALA A 7 -33.36 10.51 -20.40
C ALA A 7 -32.31 9.90 -19.47
N PRO A 8 -32.69 9.07 -18.48
CA PRO A 8 -31.73 8.37 -17.63
C PRO A 8 -30.91 7.44 -18.53
N ALA A 9 -29.58 7.53 -18.41
CA ALA A 9 -28.66 6.65 -19.11
C ALA A 9 -29.05 5.20 -18.86
N SER A 10 -29.64 4.56 -19.87
CA SER A 10 -30.07 3.16 -19.88
C SER A 10 -28.86 2.24 -19.85
N GLY A 11 -28.50 1.77 -18.68
CA GLY A 11 -27.44 0.82 -18.44
C GLY A 11 -27.49 0.29 -17.02
N THR A 12 -28.66 -0.12 -16.55
CA THR A 12 -28.82 -0.87 -15.29
C THR A 12 -28.28 -2.27 -15.46
N HIS A 13 -26.95 -2.43 -15.50
CA HIS A 13 -26.40 -3.67 -14.95
C HIS A 13 -26.93 -3.78 -13.55
N SER A 14 -27.69 -4.84 -13.23
CA SER A 14 -28.40 -4.96 -11.96
C SER A 14 -27.41 -4.61 -10.85
N THR A 15 -27.81 -3.82 -9.88
CA THR A 15 -27.00 -3.42 -8.71
C THR A 15 -26.26 -4.62 -8.11
N ARG A 16 -26.86 -5.80 -8.18
CA ARG A 16 -26.27 -7.08 -7.75
C ARG A 16 -25.01 -7.45 -8.53
N ARG A 17 -25.00 -7.33 -9.87
CA ARG A 17 -23.81 -7.64 -10.69
C ARG A 17 -22.64 -6.69 -10.38
N ALA A 18 -22.92 -5.42 -10.18
CA ALA A 18 -21.90 -4.43 -9.82
C ALA A 18 -21.26 -4.76 -8.46
N TRP A 19 -22.05 -5.20 -7.48
CA TRP A 19 -21.54 -5.60 -6.17
C TRP A 19 -20.77 -6.94 -6.21
N VAL A 20 -21.18 -7.89 -7.02
CA VAL A 20 -20.38 -9.12 -7.26
C VAL A 20 -19.01 -8.78 -7.84
N ALA A 21 -18.96 -7.87 -8.80
CA ALA A 21 -17.68 -7.40 -9.35
C ALA A 21 -16.83 -6.69 -8.29
N VAL A 22 -17.43 -5.85 -7.41
CA VAL A 22 -16.72 -5.23 -6.29
C VAL A 22 -16.18 -6.26 -5.30
N ALA A 23 -16.94 -7.30 -4.97
CA ALA A 23 -16.47 -8.38 -4.11
C ALA A 23 -15.29 -9.14 -4.74
N LEU A 24 -15.35 -9.43 -6.05
CA LEU A 24 -14.23 -10.03 -6.77
C LEU A 24 -13.02 -9.11 -6.84
N LEU A 25 -13.20 -7.81 -7.04
CA LEU A 25 -12.10 -6.83 -7.02
C LEU A 25 -11.48 -6.70 -5.62
N ALA A 26 -12.28 -6.82 -4.56
CA ALA A 26 -11.78 -6.87 -3.19
C ALA A 26 -10.97 -8.17 -2.94
N LEU A 27 -11.44 -9.32 -3.46
CA LEU A 27 -10.67 -10.56 -3.42
C LEU A 27 -9.35 -10.43 -4.18
N VAL A 28 -9.36 -9.85 -5.39
CA VAL A 28 -8.15 -9.56 -6.16
C VAL A 28 -7.20 -8.65 -5.37
N GLY A 29 -7.72 -7.59 -4.74
CA GLY A 29 -6.94 -6.74 -3.85
C GLY A 29 -6.34 -7.50 -2.66
N THR A 30 -7.12 -8.41 -2.06
CA THR A 30 -6.62 -9.28 -0.97
C THR A 30 -5.50 -10.19 -1.45
N LEU A 31 -5.62 -10.84 -2.61
CA LEU A 31 -4.57 -11.67 -3.20
C LEU A 31 -3.32 -10.83 -3.54
N ASN A 32 -3.50 -9.64 -4.10
CA ASN A 32 -2.41 -8.72 -4.43
C ASN A 32 -1.58 -8.34 -3.19
N TYR A 33 -2.23 -7.88 -2.12
CA TYR A 33 -1.53 -7.55 -0.89
C TYR A 33 -1.01 -8.78 -0.15
N ALA A 34 -1.71 -9.93 -0.21
CA ALA A 34 -1.24 -11.17 0.39
C ALA A 34 0.08 -11.63 -0.25
N ASP A 35 0.22 -11.49 -1.56
CA ASP A 35 1.45 -11.84 -2.27
C ASP A 35 2.63 -10.93 -1.89
N ARG A 36 2.37 -9.67 -1.51
CA ARG A 36 3.39 -8.74 -0.99
C ARG A 36 3.89 -9.11 0.41
N PHE A 37 3.01 -9.62 1.26
CA PHE A 37 3.38 -10.02 2.63
C PHE A 37 4.02 -11.42 2.67
N LEU A 38 3.75 -12.26 1.68
CA LEU A 38 4.22 -13.65 1.65
C LEU A 38 5.75 -13.79 1.77
N PRO A 39 6.60 -13.08 1.01
CA PRO A 39 8.04 -13.19 1.14
C PRO A 39 8.56 -12.77 2.52
N ALA A 40 7.85 -11.90 3.21
CA ALA A 40 8.26 -11.43 4.54
C ALA A 40 8.09 -12.53 5.61
N VAL A 41 6.98 -13.27 5.59
CA VAL A 41 6.79 -14.40 6.52
C VAL A 41 7.70 -15.57 6.18
N LEU A 42 8.07 -15.72 4.91
CA LEU A 42 8.98 -16.76 4.41
C LEU A 42 10.46 -16.35 4.43
N ALA A 43 10.79 -15.15 4.92
CA ALA A 43 12.14 -14.59 4.81
C ALA A 43 13.22 -15.48 5.43
N GLU A 44 12.99 -16.06 6.61
CA GLU A 44 13.98 -16.91 7.28
C GLU A 44 14.26 -18.22 6.55
N PRO A 45 13.28 -19.05 6.17
CA PRO A 45 13.57 -20.26 5.42
C PRO A 45 14.17 -19.98 4.03
N ILE A 46 13.76 -18.90 3.35
CA ILE A 46 14.36 -18.47 2.08
C ILE A 46 15.81 -18.07 2.29
N ARG A 47 16.09 -17.26 3.31
CA ARG A 47 17.45 -16.82 3.65
C ARG A 47 18.36 -17.98 3.96
N ALA A 48 17.89 -18.94 4.74
CA ALA A 48 18.68 -20.09 5.14
C ALA A 48 19.01 -21.05 3.97
N GLU A 49 18.04 -21.25 3.07
CA GLU A 49 18.21 -22.19 1.95
C GLU A 49 18.98 -21.58 0.77
N LEU A 50 18.79 -20.28 0.49
CA LEU A 50 19.45 -19.60 -0.63
C LEU A 50 20.71 -18.82 -0.20
N ASP A 51 21.14 -18.96 1.06
CA ASP A 51 22.29 -18.27 1.66
C ASP A 51 22.30 -16.77 1.42
N LEU A 52 21.16 -16.11 1.75
CA LEU A 52 20.98 -14.68 1.51
C LEU A 52 21.38 -13.85 2.73
N SER A 53 21.93 -12.66 2.48
CA SER A 53 22.10 -11.64 3.49
C SER A 53 20.76 -10.90 3.76
N ASP A 54 20.67 -10.20 4.88
CA ASP A 54 19.50 -9.35 5.17
C ASP A 54 19.40 -8.19 4.19
N THR A 55 20.54 -7.68 3.71
CA THR A 55 20.60 -6.68 2.62
C THR A 55 19.96 -7.22 1.35
N ALA A 56 20.26 -8.45 0.95
CA ALA A 56 19.67 -9.07 -0.24
C ALA A 56 18.15 -9.22 -0.10
N LEU A 57 17.66 -9.66 1.07
CA LEU A 57 16.21 -9.70 1.37
C LEU A 57 15.58 -8.31 1.32
N GLY A 58 16.28 -7.29 1.85
CA GLY A 58 15.82 -5.90 1.81
C GLY A 58 15.71 -5.35 0.39
N VAL A 59 16.63 -5.69 -0.51
CA VAL A 59 16.57 -5.35 -1.94
C VAL A 59 15.40 -6.05 -2.62
N ILE A 60 15.23 -7.35 -2.40
CA ILE A 60 14.19 -8.17 -3.03
C ILE A 60 12.79 -7.69 -2.63
N ASN A 61 12.57 -7.43 -1.33
CA ASN A 61 11.28 -7.00 -0.80
C ASN A 61 11.03 -5.49 -0.89
N GLY A 62 12.09 -4.67 -1.01
CA GLY A 62 12.03 -3.22 -1.15
C GLY A 62 12.13 -2.75 -2.60
N PHE A 63 13.34 -2.38 -3.02
CA PHE A 63 13.57 -1.76 -4.33
C PHE A 63 13.15 -2.63 -5.52
N GLY A 64 13.44 -3.92 -5.50
CA GLY A 64 13.14 -4.83 -6.60
C GLY A 64 11.65 -4.92 -6.92
N PHE A 65 10.81 -4.73 -5.93
CA PHE A 65 9.35 -4.76 -6.08
C PHE A 65 8.73 -3.37 -6.18
N LEU A 66 8.93 -2.52 -5.16
CA LEU A 66 8.19 -1.26 -5.03
C LEU A 66 8.55 -0.22 -6.09
N ALA A 67 9.82 -0.15 -6.51
CA ALA A 67 10.24 0.77 -7.55
C ALA A 67 9.62 0.42 -8.91
N VAL A 68 9.65 -0.87 -9.27
CA VAL A 68 9.04 -1.36 -10.52
C VAL A 68 7.54 -1.15 -10.51
N TYR A 69 6.88 -1.48 -9.40
CA TYR A 69 5.45 -1.27 -9.21
C TYR A 69 5.03 0.21 -9.37
N ALA A 70 5.79 1.13 -8.76
CA ALA A 70 5.49 2.56 -8.82
C ALA A 70 5.60 3.13 -10.25
N VAL A 71 6.62 2.73 -11.00
CA VAL A 71 6.83 3.21 -12.37
C VAL A 71 5.79 2.63 -13.34
N LEU A 72 5.56 1.31 -13.29
CA LEU A 72 4.66 0.64 -14.24
C LEU A 72 3.19 0.88 -13.94
N GLY A 73 2.82 1.11 -12.68
CA GLY A 73 1.45 1.44 -12.29
C GLY A 73 0.89 2.64 -13.05
N LEU A 74 1.71 3.66 -13.29
CA LEU A 74 1.33 4.85 -14.07
C LEU A 74 1.07 4.53 -15.55
N LEU A 75 1.81 3.60 -16.13
CA LEU A 75 1.67 3.23 -17.56
C LEU A 75 0.43 2.34 -17.76
N ILE A 76 0.21 1.35 -16.90
CA ILE A 76 -0.90 0.38 -17.04
C ILE A 76 -2.25 1.03 -16.72
N ALA A 77 -2.29 2.03 -15.84
CA ALA A 77 -3.51 2.78 -15.52
C ALA A 77 -4.17 3.35 -16.78
N ARG A 78 -3.39 3.86 -17.74
CA ARG A 78 -3.89 4.38 -19.02
C ARG A 78 -4.61 3.33 -19.88
N ILE A 79 -4.24 2.05 -19.77
CA ILE A 79 -4.89 0.95 -20.48
C ILE A 79 -6.23 0.62 -19.83
N ALA A 80 -6.27 0.62 -18.51
CA ALA A 80 -7.51 0.40 -17.75
C ALA A 80 -8.56 1.48 -18.04
N ASP A 81 -8.14 2.74 -18.16
CA ASP A 81 -9.02 3.88 -18.44
C ASP A 81 -9.76 3.74 -19.80
N ARG A 82 -9.25 2.92 -20.72
CA ARG A 82 -9.92 2.61 -22.00
C ARG A 82 -11.08 1.61 -21.88
N GLY A 83 -11.49 1.25 -20.65
CA GLY A 83 -12.64 0.37 -20.38
C GLY A 83 -12.35 -1.12 -20.45
N ALA A 84 -11.09 -1.54 -20.53
CA ALA A 84 -10.69 -2.94 -20.60
C ALA A 84 -10.48 -3.57 -19.20
N PHE A 85 -11.30 -3.20 -18.21
CA PHE A 85 -11.09 -3.56 -16.79
C PHE A 85 -10.91 -5.06 -16.55
N GLY A 86 -11.83 -5.89 -17.09
CA GLY A 86 -11.77 -7.34 -16.90
C GLY A 86 -10.54 -7.96 -17.54
N LEU A 87 -10.17 -7.52 -18.75
CA LEU A 87 -8.98 -7.99 -19.43
C LEU A 87 -7.70 -7.59 -18.67
N VAL A 88 -7.59 -6.31 -18.26
CA VAL A 88 -6.43 -5.81 -17.52
C VAL A 88 -6.26 -6.57 -16.21
N VAL A 89 -7.31 -6.64 -15.38
CA VAL A 89 -7.22 -7.30 -14.08
C VAL A 89 -6.93 -8.79 -14.21
N SER A 90 -7.60 -9.50 -15.16
CA SER A 90 -7.37 -10.93 -15.39
C SER A 90 -5.95 -11.23 -15.89
N THR A 91 -5.44 -10.44 -16.85
CA THR A 91 -4.07 -10.60 -17.36
C THR A 91 -3.04 -10.28 -16.26
N CYS A 92 -3.25 -9.22 -15.52
CA CYS A 92 -2.43 -8.86 -14.35
C CYS A 92 -2.38 -10.02 -13.35
N LEU A 93 -3.55 -10.55 -12.98
CA LEU A 93 -3.71 -11.64 -12.00
C LEU A 93 -3.03 -12.94 -12.47
N THR A 94 -3.13 -13.27 -13.75
CA THR A 94 -2.44 -14.42 -14.33
C THR A 94 -0.94 -14.24 -14.33
N LEU A 95 -0.45 -13.06 -14.73
CA LEU A 95 0.98 -12.77 -14.80
C LEU A 95 1.62 -12.81 -13.41
N TRP A 96 1.08 -12.06 -12.43
CA TRP A 96 1.70 -12.09 -11.10
C TRP A 96 1.56 -13.45 -10.43
N GLY A 97 0.42 -14.14 -10.58
CA GLY A 97 0.24 -15.47 -10.01
C GLY A 97 1.23 -16.48 -10.60
N ALA A 98 1.47 -16.46 -11.91
CA ALA A 98 2.48 -17.29 -12.56
C ALA A 98 3.90 -16.95 -12.04
N MET A 99 4.25 -15.66 -11.90
CA MET A 99 5.54 -15.24 -11.35
C MET A 99 5.70 -15.65 -9.88
N THR A 100 4.63 -15.58 -9.09
CA THR A 100 4.61 -16.08 -7.71
C THR A 100 4.84 -17.60 -7.68
N MET A 101 4.15 -18.38 -8.51
CA MET A 101 4.41 -19.82 -8.63
C MET A 101 5.87 -20.13 -8.98
N LEU A 102 6.44 -19.39 -9.94
CA LEU A 102 7.84 -19.52 -10.31
C LEU A 102 8.79 -19.18 -9.15
N GLY A 103 8.38 -18.30 -8.23
CA GLY A 103 9.10 -18.04 -6.98
C GLY A 103 9.31 -19.29 -6.12
N GLY A 104 8.42 -20.29 -6.22
CA GLY A 104 8.61 -21.60 -5.56
C GLY A 104 9.64 -22.51 -6.23
N ALA A 105 10.06 -22.22 -7.46
CA ALA A 105 11.02 -23.03 -8.22
C ALA A 105 12.45 -22.43 -8.26
N VAL A 106 12.68 -21.26 -7.64
CA VAL A 106 13.99 -20.57 -7.70
C VAL A 106 15.07 -21.30 -6.92
N GLN A 107 16.30 -21.17 -7.39
CA GLN A 107 17.50 -21.78 -6.79
C GLN A 107 18.54 -20.73 -6.34
N SER A 108 18.25 -19.44 -6.54
CA SER A 108 19.14 -18.36 -6.14
C SER A 108 18.35 -17.09 -5.80
N GLY A 109 18.96 -16.19 -5.01
CA GLY A 109 18.38 -14.89 -4.68
C GLY A 109 18.15 -14.02 -5.92
N PHE A 110 19.00 -14.13 -6.95
CA PHE A 110 18.81 -13.41 -8.22
C PHE A 110 17.55 -13.87 -8.96
N GLN A 111 17.32 -15.19 -9.04
CA GLN A 111 16.08 -15.72 -9.64
C GLN A 111 14.85 -15.28 -8.84
N LEU A 112 14.94 -15.28 -7.49
CA LEU A 112 13.86 -14.76 -6.64
C LEU A 112 13.60 -13.28 -6.91
N ALA A 113 14.64 -12.45 -7.02
CA ALA A 113 14.49 -11.02 -7.37
C ALA A 113 13.80 -10.84 -8.72
N LEU A 114 14.15 -11.62 -9.74
CA LEU A 114 13.51 -11.56 -11.06
C LEU A 114 12.02 -11.94 -10.99
N THR A 115 11.65 -12.96 -10.23
CA THR A 115 10.22 -13.31 -10.06
C THR A 115 9.49 -12.19 -9.34
N ARG A 116 10.08 -11.52 -8.34
CA ARG A 116 9.46 -10.38 -7.65
C ARG A 116 9.27 -9.15 -8.57
N VAL A 117 10.21 -8.89 -9.47
CA VAL A 117 10.04 -7.89 -10.54
C VAL A 117 8.85 -8.26 -11.44
N GLY A 118 8.75 -9.52 -11.86
CA GLY A 118 7.62 -10.02 -12.66
C GLY A 118 6.27 -9.90 -11.94
N VAL A 119 6.24 -10.19 -10.63
CA VAL A 119 5.05 -9.96 -9.78
C VAL A 119 4.68 -8.48 -9.76
N ALA A 120 5.65 -7.58 -9.54
CA ALA A 120 5.41 -6.13 -9.51
C ALA A 120 4.80 -5.61 -10.83
N ILE A 121 5.28 -6.13 -11.98
CA ILE A 121 4.72 -5.82 -13.31
C ILE A 121 3.24 -6.25 -13.37
N GLY A 122 2.95 -7.49 -12.96
CA GLY A 122 1.60 -8.04 -12.97
C GLY A 122 0.66 -7.29 -12.03
N GLU A 123 1.10 -6.93 -10.84
CA GLU A 123 0.26 -6.26 -9.84
C GLU A 123 -0.09 -4.81 -10.16
N ALA A 124 0.77 -4.10 -10.89
CA ALA A 124 0.71 -2.65 -11.06
C ALA A 124 -0.61 -2.13 -11.68
N GLY A 125 -1.33 -2.97 -12.44
CA GLY A 125 -2.57 -2.59 -13.12
C GLY A 125 -3.85 -2.84 -12.31
N SER A 126 -3.83 -3.68 -11.27
CA SER A 126 -5.05 -4.16 -10.62
C SER A 126 -5.78 -3.07 -9.81
N THR A 127 -5.07 -2.31 -9.00
CA THR A 127 -5.65 -1.26 -8.16
C THR A 127 -6.24 -0.10 -8.97
N PRO A 128 -5.53 0.49 -9.96
CA PRO A 128 -6.12 1.50 -10.84
C PRO A 128 -7.38 1.03 -11.56
N ALA A 129 -7.36 -0.22 -12.08
CA ALA A 129 -8.51 -0.80 -12.77
C ALA A 129 -9.71 -0.98 -11.85
N ALA A 130 -9.50 -1.39 -10.58
CA ALA A 130 -10.56 -1.53 -9.59
C ALA A 130 -11.21 -0.16 -9.27
N HIS A 131 -10.42 0.88 -9.07
CA HIS A 131 -10.93 2.22 -8.82
C HIS A 131 -11.68 2.79 -10.04
N ALA A 132 -11.16 2.59 -11.26
CA ALA A 132 -11.80 3.01 -12.49
C ALA A 132 -13.14 2.28 -12.70
N TYR A 133 -13.21 0.98 -12.38
CA TYR A 133 -14.45 0.20 -12.40
C TYR A 133 -15.52 0.81 -11.48
N VAL A 134 -15.17 1.13 -10.23
CA VAL A 134 -16.10 1.76 -9.26
C VAL A 134 -16.54 3.13 -9.74
N ALA A 135 -15.60 3.97 -10.21
CA ALA A 135 -15.90 5.29 -10.72
C ALA A 135 -16.92 5.26 -11.88
N ARG A 136 -16.90 4.21 -12.67
CA ARG A 136 -17.78 4.03 -13.83
C ARG A 136 -19.16 3.45 -13.46
N ASN A 137 -19.19 2.42 -12.61
CA ASN A 137 -20.40 1.63 -12.37
C ASN A 137 -21.24 2.14 -11.19
N PHE A 138 -20.74 3.12 -10.42
CA PHE A 138 -21.42 3.70 -9.27
C PHE A 138 -21.52 5.23 -9.41
N ALA A 139 -22.72 5.77 -9.11
CA ALA A 139 -22.92 7.23 -9.06
C ALA A 139 -21.95 7.86 -8.03
N PRO A 140 -21.48 9.10 -8.25
CA PRO A 140 -20.49 9.74 -7.37
C PRO A 140 -20.85 9.68 -5.88
N GLN A 141 -22.11 9.83 -5.54
CA GLN A 141 -22.64 9.81 -4.17
C GLN A 141 -22.63 8.41 -3.53
N ARG A 142 -22.51 7.34 -4.34
CA ARG A 142 -22.55 5.93 -3.91
C ARG A 142 -21.19 5.22 -4.02
N ARG A 143 -20.10 5.91 -4.35
CA ARG A 143 -18.76 5.32 -4.54
C ARG A 143 -18.05 4.98 -3.24
N ALA A 144 -18.39 5.64 -2.15
CA ALA A 144 -17.71 5.46 -0.86
C ALA A 144 -17.77 4.01 -0.35
N ALA A 145 -18.95 3.37 -0.40
CA ALA A 145 -19.12 1.99 0.09
C ALA A 145 -18.32 0.95 -0.72
N PRO A 146 -18.39 0.88 -2.09
CA PRO A 146 -17.57 -0.06 -2.85
C PRO A 146 -16.07 0.21 -2.70
N LEU A 147 -15.62 1.46 -2.61
CA LEU A 147 -14.21 1.78 -2.36
C LEU A 147 -13.77 1.33 -0.96
N ALA A 148 -14.62 1.47 0.06
CA ALA A 148 -14.34 0.98 1.41
C ALA A 148 -14.17 -0.56 1.42
N VAL A 149 -15.02 -1.29 0.69
CA VAL A 149 -14.91 -2.76 0.56
C VAL A 149 -13.57 -3.15 -0.09
N ILE A 150 -13.15 -2.44 -1.15
CA ILE A 150 -11.85 -2.70 -1.79
C ILE A 150 -10.68 -2.37 -0.84
N THR A 151 -10.79 -1.30 -0.04
CA THR A 151 -9.73 -0.90 0.89
C THR A 151 -9.57 -1.87 2.06
N LEU A 152 -10.64 -2.55 2.49
CA LEU A 152 -10.57 -3.62 3.50
C LEU A 152 -9.70 -4.81 3.06
N ALA A 153 -9.40 -4.94 1.76
CA ALA A 153 -8.49 -5.95 1.25
C ALA A 153 -7.10 -5.90 1.92
N ILE A 154 -6.59 -4.72 2.30
CA ILE A 154 -5.25 -4.56 2.86
C ILE A 154 -5.08 -5.28 4.21
N PRO A 155 -5.85 -4.98 5.27
CA PRO A 155 -5.71 -5.67 6.55
C PRO A 155 -6.11 -7.14 6.48
N LEU A 156 -7.09 -7.51 5.63
CA LEU A 156 -7.46 -8.91 5.41
C LEU A 156 -6.32 -9.69 4.73
N ALA A 157 -5.64 -9.08 3.78
CA ALA A 157 -4.50 -9.68 3.10
C ALA A 157 -3.32 -9.89 4.03
N SER A 158 -3.03 -8.93 4.91
CA SER A 158 -1.97 -9.07 5.92
C SER A 158 -2.23 -10.30 6.80
N ALA A 159 -3.43 -10.41 7.36
CA ALA A 159 -3.80 -11.55 8.18
C ALA A 159 -3.77 -12.87 7.37
N ALA A 160 -4.39 -12.90 6.19
CA ALA A 160 -4.47 -14.10 5.35
C ALA A 160 -3.08 -14.59 4.90
N SER A 161 -2.19 -13.69 4.52
CA SER A 161 -0.84 -14.03 4.08
C SER A 161 0.04 -14.51 5.23
N LEU A 162 -0.01 -13.82 6.38
CA LEU A 162 0.76 -14.22 7.55
C LEU A 162 0.28 -15.58 8.07
N ILE A 163 -1.02 -15.76 8.25
CA ILE A 163 -1.59 -17.02 8.75
C ILE A 163 -1.41 -18.14 7.72
N GLY A 164 -1.91 -17.92 6.49
CA GLY A 164 -1.88 -18.94 5.44
C GLY A 164 -0.46 -19.25 4.98
N GLY A 165 0.36 -18.22 4.74
CA GLY A 165 1.77 -18.38 4.35
C GLY A 165 2.61 -19.05 5.43
N GLY A 166 2.43 -18.67 6.70
CA GLY A 166 3.14 -19.28 7.83
C GLY A 166 2.80 -20.76 8.01
N LEU A 167 1.49 -21.11 8.00
CA LEU A 167 1.04 -22.50 8.12
C LEU A 167 1.42 -23.36 6.91
N LEU A 168 1.30 -22.84 5.70
CA LEU A 168 1.72 -23.56 4.48
C LEU A 168 3.23 -23.80 4.50
N ALA A 169 4.02 -22.81 4.90
CA ALA A 169 5.46 -22.96 4.96
C ALA A 169 5.91 -23.96 6.04
N GLN A 170 5.23 -23.98 7.18
CA GLN A 170 5.53 -24.94 8.25
C GLN A 170 5.21 -26.39 7.85
N THR A 171 4.13 -26.61 7.08
CA THR A 171 3.64 -27.96 6.72
C THR A 171 4.22 -28.49 5.40
N LEU A 172 4.32 -27.63 4.38
CA LEU A 172 4.69 -27.99 3.01
C LEU A 172 6.00 -27.34 2.53
N GLY A 173 6.60 -26.47 3.35
CA GLY A 173 7.77 -25.70 2.99
C GLY A 173 7.45 -24.40 2.23
N TRP A 174 8.39 -23.45 2.26
CA TRP A 174 8.21 -22.12 1.68
C TRP A 174 7.97 -22.13 0.15
N ARG A 175 8.54 -23.08 -0.56
CA ARG A 175 8.36 -23.22 -2.01
C ARG A 175 6.91 -23.51 -2.37
N MET A 176 6.27 -24.43 -1.65
CA MET A 176 4.88 -24.77 -1.86
C MET A 176 3.94 -23.64 -1.44
N ALA A 177 4.30 -22.81 -0.45
CA ALA A 177 3.54 -21.62 -0.12
C ALA A 177 3.46 -20.64 -1.31
N PHE A 178 4.56 -20.40 -2.02
CA PHE A 178 4.55 -19.62 -3.26
C PHE A 178 3.70 -20.27 -4.36
N VAL A 179 3.85 -21.56 -4.57
CA VAL A 179 3.08 -22.30 -5.61
C VAL A 179 1.59 -22.21 -5.33
N VAL A 180 1.15 -22.47 -4.10
CA VAL A 180 -0.27 -22.43 -3.73
C VAL A 180 -0.86 -21.04 -3.87
N MET A 181 -0.15 -20.00 -3.36
CA MET A 181 -0.63 -18.62 -3.45
C MET A 181 -0.73 -18.14 -4.90
N GLY A 182 0.28 -18.44 -5.72
CA GLY A 182 0.26 -18.10 -7.13
C GLY A 182 -0.84 -18.87 -7.90
N ALA A 183 -1.04 -20.15 -7.61
CA ALA A 183 -2.10 -20.99 -8.22
C ALA A 183 -3.50 -20.45 -7.91
N ILE A 184 -3.75 -20.00 -6.67
CA ILE A 184 -5.03 -19.36 -6.30
C ILE A 184 -5.24 -18.10 -7.15
N SER A 185 -4.21 -17.26 -7.32
CA SER A 185 -4.29 -16.05 -8.14
C SER A 185 -4.62 -16.38 -9.60
N VAL A 186 -3.93 -17.35 -10.20
CA VAL A 186 -4.21 -17.82 -11.57
C VAL A 186 -5.63 -18.38 -11.69
N ALA A 187 -6.10 -19.17 -10.72
CA ALA A 187 -7.44 -19.77 -10.73
C ALA A 187 -8.57 -18.72 -10.63
N VAL A 188 -8.33 -17.58 -9.97
CA VAL A 188 -9.32 -16.49 -9.85
C VAL A 188 -9.40 -15.65 -11.14
N ALA A 189 -8.35 -15.63 -11.97
CA ALA A 189 -8.29 -14.78 -13.16
C ALA A 189 -9.45 -14.99 -14.16
N PRO A 190 -9.85 -16.20 -14.54
CA PRO A 190 -11.00 -16.40 -15.43
C PRO A 190 -12.32 -15.95 -14.81
N LEU A 191 -12.51 -16.08 -13.49
CA LEU A 191 -13.72 -15.61 -12.81
C LEU A 191 -13.85 -14.09 -12.91
N VAL A 192 -12.74 -13.36 -12.76
CA VAL A 192 -12.69 -11.91 -12.94
C VAL A 192 -13.02 -11.52 -14.37
N LEU A 193 -12.45 -12.22 -15.35
CA LEU A 193 -12.71 -11.95 -16.77
C LEU A 193 -14.19 -12.15 -17.13
N ILE A 194 -14.83 -13.19 -16.61
CA ILE A 194 -16.26 -13.48 -16.82
C ILE A 194 -17.13 -12.41 -16.15
N ALA A 195 -16.84 -12.05 -14.91
CA ALA A 195 -17.66 -11.13 -14.13
C ALA A 195 -17.58 -9.68 -14.63
N LEU A 196 -16.39 -9.19 -14.99
CA LEU A 196 -16.17 -7.82 -15.44
C LEU A 196 -16.31 -7.67 -16.97
N GLY A 197 -16.22 -8.76 -17.74
CA GLY A 197 -16.23 -8.78 -19.20
C GLY A 197 -14.90 -8.29 -19.80
N ARG A 198 -14.68 -8.59 -21.10
CA ARG A 198 -13.44 -8.22 -21.79
C ARG A 198 -13.31 -6.71 -21.99
N ARG A 199 -14.39 -6.05 -22.40
CA ARG A 199 -14.45 -4.61 -22.62
C ARG A 199 -15.85 -4.10 -22.29
N GLN A 200 -15.92 -2.97 -21.60
CA GLN A 200 -17.15 -2.21 -21.45
C GLN A 200 -17.13 -1.07 -22.49
N SER A 201 -18.24 -0.89 -23.24
CA SER A 201 -18.38 0.21 -24.19
C SER A 201 -18.06 1.53 -23.53
N MET A 202 -17.08 2.27 -24.05
CA MET A 202 -16.75 3.62 -23.57
C MET A 202 -17.61 4.63 -24.33
N PRO A 203 -18.33 5.55 -23.68
CA PRO A 203 -18.65 6.83 -24.32
C PRO A 203 -17.31 7.46 -24.73
N ALA A 204 -17.24 8.04 -25.91
CA ALA A 204 -16.06 8.80 -26.31
C ALA A 204 -15.83 9.90 -25.25
N THR A 205 -14.93 9.67 -24.31
CA THR A 205 -14.44 10.72 -23.43
C THR A 205 -13.63 11.63 -24.33
N THR A 206 -14.15 12.82 -24.56
CA THR A 206 -13.40 13.98 -25.06
C THR A 206 -12.03 13.97 -24.40
N GLY A 207 -11.00 14.04 -25.20
CA GLY A 207 -9.60 13.80 -24.87
C GLY A 207 -9.20 14.22 -23.46
N VAL A 208 -8.38 13.39 -22.84
CA VAL A 208 -7.51 13.86 -21.78
C VAL A 208 -6.62 14.89 -22.46
N ASP A 209 -6.99 16.17 -22.37
CA ASP A 209 -6.14 17.28 -22.78
C ASP A 209 -4.74 16.98 -22.23
N ASP A 210 -3.73 17.24 -23.03
CA ASP A 210 -2.32 17.13 -22.65
C ASP A 210 -2.15 17.86 -21.32
N ILE A 211 -2.22 17.09 -20.23
CA ILE A 211 -2.09 17.62 -18.89
C ILE A 211 -0.63 18.04 -18.81
N ASP A 212 -0.39 19.34 -18.72
CA ASP A 212 0.95 19.88 -18.45
C ASP A 212 1.39 19.47 -17.03
N VAL A 213 1.71 18.19 -16.90
CA VAL A 213 2.10 17.54 -15.64
C VAL A 213 3.33 18.24 -15.03
N PRO A 214 4.37 18.65 -15.79
CA PRO A 214 5.52 19.33 -15.23
C PRO A 214 5.19 20.65 -14.57
N ALA A 215 4.41 21.53 -15.19
CA ALA A 215 4.05 22.83 -14.61
C ALA A 215 3.18 22.66 -13.36
N LYS A 216 2.21 21.73 -13.38
CA LYS A 216 1.35 21.43 -12.24
C LYS A 216 2.12 20.81 -11.07
N ALA A 217 3.10 19.96 -11.36
CA ALA A 217 3.99 19.40 -10.33
C ALA A 217 4.90 20.46 -9.72
N GLY A 218 5.46 21.37 -10.53
CA GLY A 218 6.30 22.46 -10.07
C GLY A 218 5.59 23.36 -9.05
N ASP A 219 4.34 23.72 -9.31
CA ASP A 219 3.53 24.53 -8.39
C ASP A 219 3.30 23.84 -7.04
N LEU A 220 3.06 22.53 -7.04
CA LEU A 220 2.86 21.75 -5.82
C LEU A 220 4.16 21.64 -5.01
N LEU A 221 5.29 21.38 -5.67
CA LEU A 221 6.59 21.24 -5.02
C LEU A 221 7.15 22.56 -4.46
N ARG A 222 6.64 23.72 -4.88
CA ARG A 222 6.94 25.02 -4.27
C ARG A 222 6.24 25.23 -2.92
N LYS A 223 5.14 24.51 -2.65
CA LYS A 223 4.41 24.60 -1.39
C LYS A 223 5.13 23.81 -0.29
N ARG A 224 5.61 24.51 0.73
CA ARG A 224 6.36 23.89 1.81
C ARG A 224 5.54 22.88 2.61
N SER A 225 4.24 23.13 2.81
CA SER A 225 3.36 22.19 3.48
C SER A 225 3.16 20.92 2.64
N PHE A 226 3.04 21.03 1.30
CA PHE A 226 2.93 19.87 0.42
C PHE A 226 4.19 19.00 0.50
N VAL A 227 5.37 19.60 0.36
CA VAL A 227 6.66 18.89 0.48
C VAL A 227 6.81 18.26 1.86
N GLY A 228 6.49 19.00 2.93
CA GLY A 228 6.54 18.47 4.30
C GLY A 228 5.64 17.28 4.53
N VAL A 229 4.42 17.28 3.97
CA VAL A 229 3.51 16.12 4.03
C VAL A 229 4.06 14.94 3.24
N VAL A 230 4.59 15.16 2.02
CA VAL A 230 5.17 14.10 1.20
C VAL A 230 6.38 13.47 1.88
N VAL A 231 7.29 14.28 2.41
CA VAL A 231 8.49 13.79 3.14
C VAL A 231 8.08 13.07 4.42
N GLY A 232 7.16 13.62 5.22
CA GLY A 232 6.66 12.97 6.43
C GLY A 232 6.00 11.62 6.16
N ALA A 233 5.17 11.53 5.10
CA ALA A 233 4.56 10.28 4.68
C ALA A 233 5.60 9.28 4.16
N SER A 234 6.63 9.75 3.45
CA SER A 234 7.75 8.91 3.00
C SER A 234 8.53 8.32 4.20
N CYS A 235 8.76 9.10 5.25
CA CYS A 235 9.36 8.60 6.49
C CYS A 235 8.49 7.51 7.16
N ILE A 236 7.15 7.71 7.22
CA ILE A 236 6.23 6.67 7.70
C ILE A 236 6.30 5.42 6.81
N SER A 237 6.43 5.60 5.49
CA SER A 237 6.55 4.46 4.55
C SER A 237 7.85 3.68 4.77
N VAL A 238 8.99 4.35 5.02
CA VAL A 238 10.25 3.70 5.37
C VAL A 238 10.07 2.83 6.62
N ALA A 239 9.49 3.38 7.69
CA ALA A 239 9.21 2.64 8.92
C ALA A 239 8.28 1.44 8.68
N GLY A 240 7.19 1.65 7.95
CA GLY A 240 6.18 0.62 7.68
C GLY A 240 6.71 -0.51 6.82
N TYR A 241 7.44 -0.23 5.74
CA TYR A 241 8.00 -1.27 4.88
C TYR A 241 9.15 -2.04 5.56
N SER A 242 9.95 -1.39 6.43
CA SER A 242 10.93 -2.07 7.27
C SER A 242 10.27 -3.11 8.19
N LEU A 243 9.21 -2.72 8.89
CA LEU A 243 8.43 -3.64 9.73
C LEU A 243 7.78 -4.75 8.91
N THR A 244 7.14 -4.41 7.80
CA THR A 244 6.50 -5.40 6.93
C THR A 244 7.47 -6.45 6.43
N ALA A 245 8.69 -6.05 6.05
CA ALA A 245 9.69 -6.96 5.50
C ALA A 245 10.36 -7.84 6.55
N PHE A 246 10.60 -7.33 7.76
CA PHE A 246 11.48 -7.98 8.71
C PHE A 246 10.86 -8.34 10.07
N ALA A 247 9.64 -7.88 10.39
CA ALA A 247 9.03 -8.24 11.67
C ALA A 247 8.80 -9.77 11.82
N PRO A 248 8.31 -10.50 10.79
CA PRO A 248 8.21 -11.96 10.89
C PRO A 248 9.58 -12.63 11.08
N ALA A 249 10.58 -12.22 10.29
CA ALA A 249 11.94 -12.74 10.41
C ALA A 249 12.54 -12.49 11.81
N TYR A 250 12.30 -11.32 12.39
CA TYR A 250 12.71 -11.00 13.75
C TYR A 250 12.06 -11.90 14.80
N LEU A 251 10.75 -12.18 14.65
CA LEU A 251 10.03 -13.07 15.57
C LEU A 251 10.55 -14.51 15.50
N VAL A 252 10.87 -14.99 14.29
CA VAL A 252 11.47 -16.33 14.13
C VAL A 252 12.90 -16.35 14.65
N ARG A 253 13.77 -15.48 14.15
CA ARG A 253 15.22 -15.49 14.38
C ARG A 253 15.59 -15.13 15.82
N THR A 254 15.00 -14.03 16.34
CA THR A 254 15.42 -13.47 17.64
C THR A 254 14.55 -13.97 18.79
N ARG A 255 13.26 -14.25 18.52
CA ARG A 255 12.31 -14.71 19.54
C ARG A 255 12.13 -16.23 19.54
N GLY A 256 12.70 -16.94 18.56
CA GLY A 256 12.64 -18.41 18.47
C GLY A 256 11.21 -18.94 18.29
N MET A 257 10.35 -18.19 17.57
CA MET A 257 8.99 -18.61 17.27
C MET A 257 8.96 -19.46 15.99
N GLU A 258 8.05 -20.42 15.93
CA GLU A 258 7.81 -21.18 14.71
C GLU A 258 7.05 -20.34 13.66
N LEU A 259 7.23 -20.64 12.36
CA LEU A 259 6.59 -19.89 11.28
C LEU A 259 5.06 -19.85 11.39
N GLY A 260 4.44 -20.99 11.74
CA GLY A 260 2.98 -21.05 11.93
C GLY A 260 2.54 -20.25 13.16
N GLU A 261 3.32 -20.25 14.23
CA GLU A 261 3.06 -19.46 15.44
C GLU A 261 3.12 -17.96 15.13
N VAL A 262 4.16 -17.50 14.43
CA VAL A 262 4.27 -16.12 13.96
C VAL A 262 3.10 -15.78 13.04
N GLY A 263 2.79 -16.65 12.08
CA GLY A 263 1.69 -16.47 11.15
C GLY A 263 0.37 -16.21 11.88
N VAL A 264 0.01 -17.05 12.83
CA VAL A 264 -1.27 -16.95 13.54
C VAL A 264 -1.29 -15.73 14.48
N HIS A 265 -0.34 -15.64 15.40
CA HIS A 265 -0.39 -14.60 16.44
C HIS A 265 -0.14 -13.20 15.87
N TYR A 266 0.91 -13.03 15.05
CA TYR A 266 1.20 -11.74 14.44
C TYR A 266 0.20 -11.39 13.34
N GLY A 267 -0.31 -12.38 12.58
CA GLY A 267 -1.36 -12.18 11.58
C GLY A 267 -2.66 -11.66 12.19
N ILE A 268 -3.12 -12.26 13.31
CA ILE A 268 -4.30 -11.78 14.03
C ILE A 268 -4.07 -10.38 14.60
N ALA A 269 -2.96 -10.17 15.29
CA ALA A 269 -2.67 -8.88 15.92
C ALA A 269 -2.57 -7.75 14.89
N SER A 270 -1.84 -7.95 13.77
CA SER A 270 -1.69 -6.96 12.69
C SER A 270 -3.00 -6.72 11.93
N GLY A 271 -3.79 -7.77 11.69
CA GLY A 271 -5.10 -7.65 11.06
C GLY A 271 -6.08 -6.84 11.92
N LEU A 272 -6.18 -7.14 13.21
CA LEU A 272 -7.05 -6.41 14.14
C LEU A 272 -6.65 -4.95 14.28
N THR A 273 -5.36 -4.67 14.51
CA THR A 273 -4.86 -3.29 14.65
C THR A 273 -5.04 -2.51 13.34
N GLY A 274 -4.84 -3.14 12.18
CA GLY A 274 -5.07 -2.53 10.87
C GLY A 274 -6.54 -2.16 10.63
N ILE A 275 -7.48 -3.05 10.91
CA ILE A 275 -8.92 -2.81 10.76
C ILE A 275 -9.38 -1.70 11.73
N LEU A 276 -9.02 -1.81 13.01
CA LEU A 276 -9.39 -0.81 14.01
C LEU A 276 -8.80 0.55 13.68
N GLY A 277 -7.52 0.58 13.28
CA GLY A 277 -6.85 1.80 12.84
C GLY A 277 -7.57 2.47 11.68
N LEU A 278 -7.90 1.72 10.63
CA LEU A 278 -8.62 2.26 9.46
C LEU A 278 -9.98 2.86 9.85
N LEU A 279 -10.77 2.16 10.67
CA LEU A 279 -12.11 2.58 11.06
C LEU A 279 -12.11 3.80 12.00
N VAL A 280 -11.20 3.82 12.97
CA VAL A 280 -11.13 4.90 13.98
C VAL A 280 -10.52 6.16 13.37
N VAL A 281 -9.39 6.03 12.68
CA VAL A 281 -8.63 7.16 12.16
C VAL A 281 -9.43 7.97 11.16
N GLY A 282 -10.15 7.31 10.24
CA GLY A 282 -10.98 8.01 9.26
C GLY A 282 -12.05 8.88 9.92
N ARG A 283 -12.82 8.31 10.88
CA ARG A 283 -13.86 9.04 11.59
C ARG A 283 -13.34 10.21 12.44
N VAL A 284 -12.22 10.00 13.12
CA VAL A 284 -11.58 11.03 13.94
C VAL A 284 -11.05 12.16 13.06
N ALA A 285 -10.39 11.81 11.95
CA ALA A 285 -9.90 12.80 10.98
C ALA A 285 -11.02 13.68 10.41
N ASP A 286 -12.14 13.07 10.00
CA ASP A 286 -13.28 13.80 9.45
C ASP A 286 -13.87 14.79 10.48
N ARG A 287 -14.07 14.34 11.72
CA ARG A 287 -14.63 15.18 12.79
C ARG A 287 -13.70 16.34 13.16
N LEU A 288 -12.43 16.07 13.38
CA LEU A 288 -11.47 17.08 13.82
C LEU A 288 -11.14 18.09 12.71
N SER A 289 -10.99 17.61 11.45
CA SER A 289 -10.69 18.49 10.32
C SER A 289 -11.81 19.41 9.90
N ALA A 290 -13.03 19.17 10.39
CA ALA A 290 -14.17 20.08 10.21
C ALA A 290 -14.01 21.37 11.02
N SER A 291 -13.34 21.33 12.18
CA SER A 291 -13.09 22.51 13.03
C SER A 291 -11.86 23.28 12.58
N ASP A 292 -10.74 22.59 12.33
CA ASP A 292 -9.49 23.17 11.81
C ASP A 292 -8.82 22.19 10.82
N PRO A 293 -8.56 22.61 9.58
CA PRO A 293 -7.86 21.77 8.61
C PRO A 293 -6.50 21.24 9.05
N ARG A 294 -5.81 21.90 9.99
CA ARG A 294 -4.52 21.46 10.55
C ARG A 294 -4.61 20.11 11.24
N TRP A 295 -5.77 19.71 11.70
CA TRP A 295 -5.99 18.41 12.31
C TRP A 295 -5.67 17.24 11.38
N LEU A 296 -5.72 17.42 10.07
CA LEU A 296 -5.25 16.39 9.13
C LEU A 296 -3.76 16.06 9.30
N LEU A 297 -2.95 17.04 9.73
CA LEU A 297 -1.51 16.87 9.97
C LEU A 297 -1.20 16.57 11.43
N TRP A 298 -1.86 17.27 12.37
CA TRP A 298 -1.67 17.05 13.79
C TRP A 298 -2.12 15.66 14.24
N LEU A 299 -3.19 15.12 13.64
CA LEU A 299 -3.66 13.77 13.95
C LEU A 299 -2.61 12.74 13.54
N VAL A 300 -2.01 12.86 12.35
CA VAL A 300 -0.94 11.96 11.91
C VAL A 300 0.28 12.06 12.83
N ALA A 301 0.69 13.28 13.18
CA ALA A 301 1.80 13.50 14.12
C ALA A 301 1.51 12.93 15.51
N ALA A 302 0.31 13.17 16.05
CA ALA A 302 -0.09 12.67 17.37
C ALA A 302 -0.19 11.13 17.41
N MET A 303 -0.75 10.52 16.38
CA MET A 303 -0.82 9.07 16.27
C MET A 303 0.57 8.45 16.15
N THR A 304 1.43 9.02 15.29
CA THR A 304 2.81 8.53 15.15
C THR A 304 3.57 8.70 16.47
N ALA A 305 3.36 9.78 17.21
CA ALA A 305 3.92 9.98 18.53
C ALA A 305 3.40 8.97 19.57
N ALA A 306 2.11 8.64 19.52
CA ALA A 306 1.51 7.60 20.38
C ALA A 306 2.05 6.19 20.07
N MET A 307 2.46 5.93 18.83
CA MET A 307 3.05 4.65 18.40
C MET A 307 4.54 4.54 18.73
N LEU A 308 5.24 5.66 18.89
CA LEU A 308 6.68 5.71 19.12
C LEU A 308 7.15 4.83 20.29
N PRO A 309 6.54 4.86 21.50
CA PRO A 309 6.96 4.00 22.59
C PRO A 309 6.78 2.51 22.27
N PHE A 310 5.73 2.13 21.55
CA PHE A 310 5.53 0.74 21.15
C PHE A 310 6.61 0.28 20.17
N SER A 311 6.95 1.08 19.17
CA SER A 311 8.02 0.74 18.23
C SER A 311 9.42 0.72 18.87
N ALA A 312 9.68 1.54 19.86
CA ALA A 312 10.95 1.53 20.60
C ALA A 312 11.05 0.31 21.54
N LEU A 313 9.95 -0.06 22.21
CA LEU A 313 9.92 -1.16 23.15
C LEU A 313 9.75 -2.54 22.50
N ALA A 314 9.17 -2.61 21.30
CA ALA A 314 8.91 -3.86 20.59
C ALA A 314 10.15 -4.77 20.48
N PHE A 315 11.32 -4.16 20.28
CA PHE A 315 12.57 -4.88 20.07
C PHE A 315 13.41 -5.07 21.34
N THR A 316 12.94 -4.55 22.49
CA THR A 316 13.62 -4.63 23.78
C THR A 316 12.88 -5.50 24.80
N VAL A 317 11.54 -5.60 24.71
CA VAL A 317 10.72 -6.39 25.62
C VAL A 317 11.01 -7.88 25.48
N GLY A 318 11.10 -8.61 26.59
CA GLY A 318 11.39 -10.06 26.62
C GLY A 318 10.20 -10.94 26.29
N ASP A 319 8.99 -10.52 26.65
CA ASP A 319 7.75 -11.28 26.43
C ASP A 319 7.35 -11.30 24.95
N ARG A 320 7.08 -12.50 24.40
CA ARG A 320 6.73 -12.72 22.99
C ARG A 320 5.41 -12.08 22.62
N THR A 321 4.41 -12.19 23.47
CA THR A 321 3.06 -11.68 23.24
C THR A 321 3.05 -10.16 23.22
N LEU A 322 3.70 -9.53 24.20
CA LEU A 322 3.86 -8.06 24.23
C LEU A 322 4.65 -7.57 23.04
N CYS A 323 5.69 -8.27 22.63
CA CYS A 323 6.47 -7.95 21.42
C CYS A 323 5.60 -7.91 20.17
N ILE A 324 4.75 -8.93 19.94
CA ILE A 324 3.82 -9.01 18.82
C ILE A 324 2.85 -7.83 18.82
N TRP A 325 2.22 -7.54 19.97
CA TRP A 325 1.29 -6.42 20.08
C TRP A 325 1.98 -5.07 19.89
N PHE A 326 3.19 -4.89 20.39
CA PHE A 326 3.95 -3.66 20.22
C PHE A 326 4.36 -3.45 18.75
N ILE A 327 4.82 -4.50 18.07
CA ILE A 327 5.07 -4.43 16.61
C ILE A 327 3.78 -4.07 15.87
N SER A 328 2.66 -4.71 16.17
CA SER A 328 1.38 -4.48 15.50
C SER A 328 0.82 -3.09 15.76
N LEU A 329 1.01 -2.52 16.96
CA LEU A 329 0.64 -1.16 17.31
C LEU A 329 1.60 -0.09 16.80
N SER A 330 2.80 -0.48 16.34
CA SER A 330 3.81 0.45 15.82
C SER A 330 3.48 0.99 14.44
N TYR A 331 2.50 0.42 13.75
CA TYR A 331 2.16 0.78 12.38
C TYR A 331 0.65 0.88 12.18
N VAL A 332 0.16 2.11 12.04
CA VAL A 332 -1.22 2.40 11.60
C VAL A 332 -1.18 3.28 10.36
N VAL A 333 -1.95 2.90 9.35
CA VAL A 333 -1.96 3.57 8.05
C VAL A 333 -2.53 4.99 8.15
N GLY A 334 -1.75 5.97 7.70
CA GLY A 334 -2.09 7.39 7.75
C GLY A 334 -2.98 7.86 6.59
N THR A 335 -4.29 7.54 6.61
CA THR A 335 -5.25 8.05 5.62
C THR A 335 -5.40 9.59 5.60
N PRO A 336 -5.22 10.35 6.71
CA PRO A 336 -5.36 11.80 6.70
C PRO A 336 -4.37 12.54 5.80
N SER A 337 -3.20 11.97 5.54
CA SER A 337 -2.18 12.59 4.69
C SER A 337 -2.65 12.80 3.24
N ILE A 338 -3.39 11.84 2.68
CA ILE A 338 -3.99 11.98 1.35
C ILE A 338 -5.02 13.11 1.34
N ALA A 339 -5.87 13.20 2.36
CA ALA A 339 -6.84 14.28 2.47
C ALA A 339 -6.16 15.65 2.58
N ALA A 340 -5.02 15.73 3.29
CA ALA A 340 -4.23 16.96 3.41
C ALA A 340 -3.67 17.43 2.07
N ILE A 341 -3.06 16.54 1.28
CA ILE A 341 -2.52 16.92 -0.04
C ILE A 341 -3.62 17.31 -1.03
N GLN A 342 -4.82 16.68 -0.93
CA GLN A 342 -5.97 17.04 -1.75
C GLN A 342 -6.51 18.45 -1.44
N ARG A 343 -6.40 18.91 -0.19
CA ARG A 343 -6.77 20.29 0.20
C ARG A 343 -5.75 21.33 -0.26
N LEU A 344 -4.46 20.98 -0.37
CA LEU A 344 -3.41 21.85 -0.88
C LEU A 344 -3.45 21.99 -2.41
N ALA A 345 -3.98 20.97 -3.10
CA ALA A 345 -4.04 20.91 -4.56
C ALA A 345 -5.29 21.62 -5.09
N ARG A 346 -5.15 22.40 -6.16
CA ARG A 346 -6.28 22.89 -6.97
C ARG A 346 -7.01 21.70 -7.61
N ALA A 347 -8.25 21.92 -8.06
CA ALA A 347 -9.07 20.85 -8.62
C ALA A 347 -8.40 20.13 -9.81
N ASP A 348 -7.69 20.89 -10.66
CA ASP A 348 -6.93 20.38 -11.81
C ASP A 348 -5.59 19.71 -11.45
N GLN A 349 -5.09 19.91 -10.22
CA GLN A 349 -3.83 19.37 -9.70
C GLN A 349 -4.00 18.12 -8.82
N ARG A 350 -5.23 17.76 -8.43
CA ARG A 350 -5.46 16.70 -7.42
C ARG A 350 -4.90 15.33 -7.82
N ALA A 351 -5.04 14.96 -9.09
CA ALA A 351 -4.49 13.71 -9.61
C ALA A 351 -2.95 13.71 -9.54
N THR A 352 -2.32 14.82 -9.97
CA THR A 352 -0.85 15.00 -9.92
C THR A 352 -0.35 14.98 -8.48
N ALA A 353 -1.05 15.63 -7.53
CA ALA A 353 -0.70 15.63 -6.12
C ALA A 353 -0.72 14.22 -5.52
N SER A 354 -1.76 13.42 -5.83
CA SER A 354 -1.82 12.02 -5.40
C SER A 354 -0.72 11.17 -6.02
N ALA A 355 -0.43 11.37 -7.31
CA ALA A 355 0.62 10.63 -8.00
C ALA A 355 2.00 10.91 -7.39
N ILE A 356 2.34 12.18 -7.11
CA ILE A 356 3.59 12.57 -6.43
C ILE A 356 3.66 11.92 -5.05
N PHE A 357 2.60 12.02 -4.26
CA PHE A 357 2.53 11.47 -2.91
C PHE A 357 2.77 9.95 -2.90
N LEU A 358 2.08 9.20 -3.75
CA LEU A 358 2.20 7.75 -3.83
C LEU A 358 3.55 7.32 -4.38
N PHE A 359 4.07 8.03 -5.39
CA PHE A 359 5.37 7.76 -6.00
C PHE A 359 6.50 7.92 -4.96
N PHE A 360 6.57 9.08 -4.28
CA PHE A 360 7.61 9.31 -3.28
C PHE A 360 7.44 8.40 -2.06
N GLY A 361 6.21 8.13 -1.63
CA GLY A 361 5.92 7.16 -0.58
C GLY A 361 6.44 5.76 -0.90
N ALA A 362 6.30 5.30 -2.15
CA ALA A 362 6.77 4.00 -2.58
C ALA A 362 8.30 3.98 -2.76
N ILE A 363 8.86 4.92 -3.53
CA ILE A 363 10.30 4.96 -3.86
C ILE A 363 11.15 5.17 -2.61
N VAL A 364 10.83 6.19 -1.81
CA VAL A 364 11.59 6.47 -0.56
C VAL A 364 11.30 5.38 0.47
N GLY A 365 10.04 4.92 0.56
CA GLY A 365 9.67 3.83 1.46
C GLY A 365 10.40 2.53 1.17
N SER A 366 10.69 2.23 -0.10
CA SER A 366 11.45 1.05 -0.50
C SER A 366 12.88 1.00 0.05
N ALA A 367 13.44 2.16 0.43
CA ALA A 367 14.73 2.23 1.11
C ALA A 367 14.68 1.64 2.53
N GLY A 368 13.50 1.55 3.16
CA GLY A 368 13.36 1.02 4.52
C GLY A 368 13.89 -0.40 4.69
N PRO A 369 13.37 -1.38 3.95
CA PRO A 369 13.87 -2.75 4.00
C PRO A 369 15.37 -2.85 3.65
N PHE A 370 15.83 -2.10 2.65
CA PHE A 370 17.24 -2.07 2.27
C PHE A 370 18.13 -1.59 3.43
N LEU A 371 17.81 -0.42 4.01
CA LEU A 371 18.57 0.13 5.13
C LEU A 371 18.55 -0.79 6.36
N THR A 372 17.40 -1.39 6.67
CA THR A 372 17.28 -2.37 7.75
C THR A 372 18.22 -3.56 7.51
N GLY A 373 18.25 -4.09 6.28
CA GLY A 373 19.12 -5.20 5.91
C GLY A 373 20.60 -4.84 6.05
N VAL A 374 21.01 -3.68 5.50
CA VAL A 374 22.41 -3.20 5.60
C VAL A 374 22.85 -3.05 7.05
N ILE A 375 22.02 -2.43 7.89
CA ILE A 375 22.33 -2.26 9.33
C ILE A 375 22.38 -3.62 10.03
N SER A 376 21.47 -4.54 9.72
CA SER A 376 21.46 -5.88 10.30
C SER A 376 22.73 -6.66 9.95
N ASP A 377 23.12 -6.67 8.67
CA ASP A 377 24.34 -7.36 8.21
C ASP A 377 25.61 -6.73 8.84
N ALA A 378 25.66 -5.39 8.93
CA ALA A 378 26.81 -4.70 9.55
C ALA A 378 26.95 -4.98 11.06
N LEU A 379 25.87 -5.29 11.75
CA LEU A 379 25.88 -5.62 13.19
C LEU A 379 25.93 -7.13 13.47
N LYS A 380 25.95 -7.97 12.44
CA LYS A 380 25.83 -9.43 12.56
C LYS A 380 26.98 -10.06 13.34
N ASP A 381 28.20 -9.63 13.09
CA ASP A 381 29.41 -10.18 13.72
C ASP A 381 29.44 -9.88 15.23
N ASP A 382 28.93 -8.69 15.63
CA ASP A 382 28.93 -8.26 17.04
C ASP A 382 27.72 -8.79 17.82
N LEU A 383 26.53 -8.87 17.20
CA LEU A 383 25.26 -9.09 17.88
C LEU A 383 24.56 -10.41 17.50
N GLY A 384 25.06 -11.12 16.49
CA GLY A 384 24.46 -12.37 16.02
C GLY A 384 22.97 -12.23 15.69
N ALA A 385 22.12 -13.08 16.29
CA ALA A 385 20.67 -13.07 16.07
C ALA A 385 19.97 -11.79 16.52
N MET A 386 20.60 -10.97 17.37
CA MET A 386 20.02 -9.70 17.86
C MET A 386 20.26 -8.54 16.90
N SER A 387 21.10 -8.69 15.86
CA SER A 387 21.42 -7.65 14.89
C SER A 387 20.17 -7.09 14.21
N LEU A 388 19.25 -7.97 13.79
CA LEU A 388 17.99 -7.56 13.14
C LEU A 388 17.09 -6.72 14.05
N GLY A 389 16.97 -7.08 15.34
CA GLY A 389 16.23 -6.28 16.31
C GLY A 389 16.82 -4.88 16.51
N ARG A 390 18.15 -4.77 16.49
CA ARG A 390 18.84 -3.46 16.55
C ARG A 390 18.67 -2.66 15.27
N ALA A 391 18.73 -3.31 14.10
CA ALA A 391 18.47 -2.66 12.82
C ALA A 391 17.05 -2.10 12.73
N LEU A 392 16.05 -2.78 13.29
CA LEU A 392 14.66 -2.32 13.32
C LEU A 392 14.42 -1.07 14.18
N LEU A 393 15.39 -0.62 14.98
CA LEU A 393 15.33 0.69 15.65
C LEU A 393 15.38 1.87 14.66
N ILE A 394 15.62 1.63 13.37
CA ILE A 394 15.37 2.61 12.31
C ILE A 394 13.90 3.06 12.29
N VAL A 395 12.96 2.20 12.69
CA VAL A 395 11.52 2.49 12.68
C VAL A 395 11.17 3.69 13.56
N PRO A 396 11.45 3.69 14.88
CA PRO A 396 11.19 4.86 15.71
C PRO A 396 11.97 6.11 15.26
N ALA A 397 13.18 5.97 14.69
CA ALA A 397 13.93 7.10 14.17
C ALA A 397 13.19 7.82 13.02
N PHE A 398 12.67 7.06 12.03
CA PHE A 398 11.88 7.63 10.95
C PHE A 398 10.50 8.11 11.40
N GLN A 399 9.90 7.54 12.44
CA GLN A 399 8.69 8.05 13.06
C GLN A 399 8.91 9.44 13.68
N VAL A 400 10.03 9.66 14.37
CA VAL A 400 10.40 11.00 14.90
C VAL A 400 10.55 12.00 13.76
N ALA A 401 11.27 11.63 12.69
CA ALA A 401 11.42 12.49 11.51
C ALA A 401 10.05 12.83 10.88
N ALA A 402 9.14 11.87 10.78
CA ALA A 402 7.79 12.10 10.27
C ALA A 402 7.02 13.10 11.15
N ILE A 403 7.04 12.94 12.48
CA ILE A 403 6.38 13.85 13.43
C ILE A 403 6.87 15.29 13.19
N VAL A 404 8.18 15.48 13.10
CA VAL A 404 8.77 16.81 12.85
C VAL A 404 8.30 17.38 11.52
N CYS A 405 8.30 16.58 10.44
CA CYS A 405 7.83 16.99 9.12
C CYS A 405 6.37 17.43 9.13
N TYR A 406 5.47 16.67 9.77
CA TYR A 406 4.04 17.02 9.86
C TYR A 406 3.79 18.26 10.70
N LEU A 407 4.50 18.43 11.83
CA LEU A 407 4.40 19.62 12.66
C LEU A 407 4.93 20.87 11.95
N LEU A 408 6.01 20.77 11.22
CA LEU A 408 6.54 21.87 10.40
C LEU A 408 5.60 22.23 9.25
N ALA A 409 5.06 21.21 8.56
CA ALA A 409 4.08 21.40 7.49
C ALA A 409 2.81 22.10 7.98
N SER A 410 2.34 21.79 9.19
CA SER A 410 1.12 22.37 9.76
C SER A 410 1.18 23.89 9.95
N ARG A 411 2.38 24.46 10.12
CA ARG A 411 2.57 25.90 10.36
C ARG A 411 2.12 26.77 9.18
N ARG A 412 2.26 26.29 7.93
CA ARG A 412 1.89 27.01 6.71
C ARG A 412 0.67 26.46 6.02
N PHE A 413 0.13 25.34 6.49
CA PHE A 413 -0.90 24.55 5.83
C PHE A 413 -2.15 25.35 5.49
N VAL A 414 -2.72 26.06 6.45
CA VAL A 414 -3.94 26.85 6.25
C VAL A 414 -3.72 28.01 5.28
N ARG A 415 -2.58 28.70 5.40
CA ARG A 415 -2.21 29.78 4.48
C ARG A 415 -2.12 29.30 3.05
N GLU A 416 -1.41 28.18 2.80
CA GLU A 416 -1.24 27.62 1.46
C GLU A 416 -2.55 27.05 0.87
N ILE A 417 -3.52 26.62 1.71
CA ILE A 417 -4.87 26.26 1.26
C ILE A 417 -5.61 27.51 0.77
N VAL A 418 -5.56 28.61 1.53
CA VAL A 418 -6.22 29.86 1.16
C VAL A 418 -5.64 30.41 -0.14
N GLU A 419 -4.33 30.44 -0.28
CA GLU A 419 -3.63 30.86 -1.52
C GLU A 419 -4.09 30.01 -2.72
N SER A 420 -4.23 28.69 -2.56
CA SER A 420 -4.73 27.79 -3.60
C SER A 420 -6.16 28.07 -4.01
N THR A 421 -7.00 28.43 -3.05
CA THR A 421 -8.42 28.74 -3.30
C THR A 421 -8.58 30.09 -4.02
N HIS A 422 -7.79 31.10 -3.65
CA HIS A 422 -7.78 32.39 -4.35
C HIS A 422 -7.30 32.28 -5.79
N ALA A 423 -6.21 31.54 -6.04
CA ALA A 423 -5.71 31.28 -7.40
C ALA A 423 -6.77 30.60 -8.29
N GLN A 424 -7.58 29.70 -7.70
CA GLN A 424 -8.68 29.01 -8.40
C GLN A 424 -9.83 29.94 -8.74
N ARG A 425 -10.15 30.92 -7.88
CA ARG A 425 -11.18 31.94 -8.15
C ARG A 425 -10.75 32.94 -9.21
N GLY A 426 -9.49 33.39 -9.17
CA GLY A 426 -8.94 34.30 -10.18
C GLY A 426 -8.96 33.71 -11.59
N ALA A 427 -8.63 32.43 -11.74
CA ALA A 427 -8.63 31.71 -13.01
C ALA A 427 -10.04 31.42 -13.61
N ARG A 428 -11.11 31.66 -12.84
CA ARG A 428 -12.53 31.52 -13.29
C ARG A 428 -13.13 32.85 -13.75
N ILE A 429 -12.49 33.97 -13.43
CA ILE A 429 -13.01 35.32 -13.69
C ILE A 429 -12.28 35.98 -14.86
N GLY A 430 -11.05 35.52 -15.22
CA GLY A 430 -10.34 35.88 -16.44
C GLY A 430 -10.53 34.82 -17.53
#